data_1f173008a3ea030652e080e845110a6b
#
_entry.id   1f173008a3ea030652e080e845110a6b
#
_cell.length_a   1.000
_cell.length_b   1.000
_cell.length_c   1.000
_cell.angle_alpha   90.00
_cell.angle_beta   90.00
_cell.angle_gamma   90.00
#
_symmetry.space_group_name_H-M   'P 1'
#
loop_
_entity.id
_entity.type
_entity.pdbx_description
1 polymer ?
#
loop_
_entity_poly.entity_id
_entity_poly.type
_entity_poly.pdbx_seq_one_letter_code
_entity_poly.pdbx_strand_id
1 'polypeptide(L)'
;MVRKTYLAVAIVCFYPAVFAQNVPDAGALMRQTEQMMRQSQMQNQMKQSQPLPPAMDWTDFSAATVQSFKFSGNKILKTAQLTQITSPFLHRPLTQQDFQRMTNTISEAYRASGWLVQAYVPRQNLSGGEVLVQVIESIPPSSAP
;
A
#
# COMPACT_ATOMS: atom_id res chain seq x y z
N MET A 1 49.22 -49.79 58.95
CA MET A 1 49.19 -48.34 58.62
C MET A 1 47.97 -48.08 57.88
N VAL A 2 46.92 -47.54 58.51
CA VAL A 2 45.64 -47.27 57.92
C VAL A 2 45.49 -45.74 57.77
N ARG A 3 45.53 -45.24 56.53
CA ARG A 3 45.27 -43.82 56.24
C ARG A 3 43.73 -43.60 56.08
N LYS A 4 43.15 -42.89 57.02
CA LYS A 4 41.77 -42.41 56.95
C LYS A 4 41.73 -41.20 56.05
N THR A 5 41.08 -41.30 54.88
CA THR A 5 40.73 -40.20 54.00
C THR A 5 39.40 -39.67 54.43
N TYR A 6 39.34 -38.40 54.87
CA TYR A 6 38.10 -37.68 55.15
C TYR A 6 37.56 -37.10 53.83
N LEU A 7 36.37 -37.56 53.46
CA LEU A 7 35.63 -37.02 52.29
C LEU A 7 34.84 -35.80 52.77
N ALA A 8 35.29 -34.60 52.39
CA ALA A 8 34.51 -33.39 52.66
C ALA A 8 33.42 -33.26 51.62
N VAL A 9 32.17 -33.43 52.06
CA VAL A 9 30.98 -33.16 51.22
C VAL A 9 30.68 -31.66 51.26
N ALA A 10 30.96 -30.97 50.16
CA ALA A 10 30.56 -29.56 49.97
C ALA A 10 29.10 -29.52 49.54
N ILE A 11 28.25 -29.08 50.45
CA ILE A 11 26.81 -28.79 50.15
C ILE A 11 26.77 -27.45 49.38
N VAL A 12 26.60 -27.52 48.08
CA VAL A 12 26.32 -26.34 47.24
C VAL A 12 24.85 -25.97 47.42
N CYS A 13 24.58 -24.94 48.20
CA CYS A 13 23.25 -24.34 48.31
C CYS A 13 22.90 -23.66 46.99
N PHE A 14 22.08 -24.34 46.18
CA PHE A 14 21.42 -23.74 45.02
C PHE A 14 20.34 -22.79 45.49
N TYR A 15 20.62 -21.47 45.47
CA TYR A 15 19.57 -20.47 45.63
C TYR A 15 18.82 -20.36 44.31
N PRO A 16 17.51 -20.64 44.22
CA PRO A 16 16.75 -20.32 43.03
C PRO A 16 16.67 -18.81 42.92
N ALA A 17 17.31 -18.24 41.92
CA ALA A 17 17.09 -16.86 41.52
C ALA A 17 15.65 -16.72 41.08
N VAL A 18 14.84 -16.12 41.94
CA VAL A 18 13.47 -15.72 41.60
C VAL A 18 13.62 -14.60 40.57
N PHE A 19 13.50 -14.95 39.31
CA PHE A 19 13.30 -13.96 38.23
C PHE A 19 11.92 -13.33 38.51
N ALA A 20 11.89 -12.17 39.12
CA ALA A 20 10.75 -11.30 39.15
C ALA A 20 10.36 -11.02 37.70
N GLN A 21 9.38 -11.76 37.18
CA GLN A 21 8.78 -11.47 35.89
C GLN A 21 8.14 -10.08 36.04
N ASN A 22 8.75 -9.12 35.38
CA ASN A 22 8.22 -7.76 35.29
C ASN A 22 6.93 -7.85 34.48
N VAL A 23 5.81 -8.07 35.16
CA VAL A 23 4.49 -8.09 34.52
C VAL A 23 4.28 -6.68 33.99
N PRO A 24 4.18 -6.47 32.66
CA PRO A 24 3.98 -5.14 32.12
C PRO A 24 2.69 -4.58 32.70
N ASP A 25 2.77 -3.39 33.31
CA ASP A 25 1.62 -2.68 33.81
C ASP A 25 0.60 -2.52 32.67
N ALA A 26 -0.65 -2.96 32.90
CA ALA A 26 -1.73 -2.85 31.92
C ALA A 26 -1.88 -1.43 31.37
N GLY A 27 -1.61 -0.41 32.20
CA GLY A 27 -1.59 0.98 31.78
C GLY A 27 -0.43 1.33 30.84
N ALA A 28 0.72 0.66 30.95
CA ALA A 28 1.84 0.83 30.04
C ALA A 28 1.53 0.24 28.65
N LEU A 29 0.91 -0.94 28.63
CA LEU A 29 0.47 -1.58 27.38
C LEU A 29 -0.60 -0.76 26.65
N MET A 30 -1.58 -0.21 27.38
CA MET A 30 -2.59 0.67 26.78
C MET A 30 -1.96 1.91 26.16
N ARG A 31 -1.06 2.58 26.87
CA ARG A 31 -0.34 3.75 26.36
C ARG A 31 0.48 3.43 25.10
N GLN A 32 1.14 2.30 25.07
CA GLN A 32 1.91 1.83 23.92
C GLN A 32 1.00 1.57 22.71
N THR A 33 -0.15 0.94 22.93
CA THR A 33 -1.14 0.68 21.87
C THR A 33 -1.71 1.99 21.31
N GLU A 34 -2.07 2.94 22.18
CA GLU A 34 -2.53 4.26 21.75
C GLU A 34 -1.46 5.02 20.94
N GLN A 35 -0.21 4.97 21.36
CA GLN A 35 0.90 5.58 20.62
C GLN A 35 1.07 4.96 19.23
N MET A 36 1.02 3.63 19.13
CA MET A 36 1.08 2.94 17.83
C MET A 36 -0.12 3.31 16.94
N MET A 37 -1.32 3.37 17.50
CA MET A 37 -2.51 3.79 16.74
C MET A 37 -2.39 5.24 16.23
N ARG A 38 -1.97 6.17 17.06
CA ARG A 38 -1.73 7.58 16.66
C ARG A 38 -0.65 7.69 15.58
N GLN A 39 0.43 6.93 15.72
CA GLN A 39 1.50 6.91 14.72
C GLN A 39 1.02 6.33 13.38
N SER A 40 0.24 5.27 13.40
CA SER A 40 -0.38 4.68 12.20
C SER A 40 -1.37 5.64 11.54
N GLN A 41 -2.18 6.35 12.33
CA GLN A 41 -3.11 7.37 11.83
C GLN A 41 -2.38 8.54 11.17
N MET A 42 -1.31 9.05 11.81
CA MET A 42 -0.48 10.13 11.22
C MET A 42 0.20 9.67 9.91
N GLN A 43 0.74 8.46 9.85
CA GLN A 43 1.31 7.93 8.62
C GLN A 43 0.26 7.79 7.50
N ASN A 44 -0.95 7.34 7.84
CA ASN A 44 -2.03 7.23 6.87
C ASN A 44 -2.49 8.60 6.38
N GLN A 45 -2.57 9.61 7.27
CA GLN A 45 -2.87 10.99 6.88
C GLN A 45 -1.78 11.58 5.98
N MET A 46 -0.50 11.35 6.28
CA MET A 46 0.60 11.80 5.42
C MET A 46 0.56 11.15 4.04
N LYS A 47 0.23 9.85 3.97
CA LYS A 47 0.06 9.14 2.67
C LYS A 47 -1.13 9.68 1.88
N GLN A 48 -2.21 10.08 2.55
CA GLN A 48 -3.39 10.67 1.90
C GLN A 48 -3.18 12.14 1.51
N SER A 49 -2.26 12.83 2.18
CA SER A 49 -1.93 14.24 1.93
C SER A 49 -0.84 14.43 0.89
N GLN A 50 -0.30 13.36 0.28
CA GLN A 50 0.63 13.52 -0.83
C GLN A 50 -0.10 14.19 -2.00
N PRO A 51 0.40 15.33 -2.49
CA PRO A 51 -0.21 15.96 -3.65
C PRO A 51 -0.21 14.97 -4.82
N LEU A 52 -1.36 14.86 -5.47
CA LEU A 52 -1.51 13.99 -6.64
C LEU A 52 -0.52 14.44 -7.72
N PRO A 53 0.15 13.50 -8.41
CA PRO A 53 1.03 13.84 -9.50
C PRO A 53 0.28 14.66 -10.56
N PRO A 54 0.90 15.69 -11.14
CA PRO A 54 0.26 16.46 -12.21
C PRO A 54 -0.08 15.57 -13.40
N ALA A 55 -1.17 15.88 -14.08
CA ALA A 55 -1.58 15.16 -15.29
C ALA A 55 -0.53 15.31 -16.39
N MET A 56 -0.52 14.35 -17.31
CA MET A 56 0.38 14.35 -18.48
C MET A 56 0.14 15.59 -19.34
N ASP A 57 1.23 16.23 -19.74
CA ASP A 57 1.21 17.28 -20.75
C ASP A 57 1.31 16.61 -22.13
N TRP A 58 0.32 16.89 -22.98
CA TRP A 58 0.18 16.28 -24.30
C TRP A 58 0.61 17.20 -25.44
N THR A 59 1.17 18.38 -25.14
CA THR A 59 1.44 19.43 -26.15
C THR A 59 2.39 18.94 -27.24
N ASP A 60 3.47 18.24 -26.86
CA ASP A 60 4.48 17.72 -27.80
C ASP A 60 4.39 16.20 -27.96
N PHE A 61 3.26 15.60 -27.57
CA PHE A 61 3.09 14.16 -27.62
C PHE A 61 2.42 13.72 -28.93
N SER A 62 3.07 12.82 -29.68
CA SER A 62 2.50 12.25 -30.90
C SER A 62 1.85 10.89 -30.65
N ALA A 63 2.64 9.90 -30.27
CA ALA A 63 2.17 8.57 -29.92
C ALA A 63 3.23 7.79 -29.12
N ALA A 64 2.79 6.82 -28.30
CA ALA A 64 3.68 5.87 -27.62
C ALA A 64 3.12 4.45 -27.71
N THR A 65 3.99 3.47 -27.94
CA THR A 65 3.61 2.07 -27.89
C THR A 65 3.63 1.58 -26.46
N VAL A 66 2.47 1.14 -25.95
CA VAL A 66 2.30 0.67 -24.58
C VAL A 66 2.33 -0.85 -24.52
N GLN A 67 3.17 -1.38 -23.65
CA GLN A 67 3.30 -2.82 -23.38
C GLN A 67 2.55 -3.24 -22.13
N SER A 68 2.49 -2.38 -21.13
CA SER A 68 1.78 -2.64 -19.88
C SER A 68 1.26 -1.37 -19.22
N PHE A 69 0.13 -1.51 -18.52
CA PHE A 69 -0.41 -0.47 -17.65
C PHE A 69 -0.21 -0.85 -16.19
N LYS A 70 0.25 0.11 -15.40
CA LYS A 70 0.24 0.04 -13.94
C LYS A 70 -0.85 0.96 -13.39
N PHE A 71 -1.53 0.53 -12.36
CA PHE A 71 -2.60 1.30 -11.73
C PHE A 71 -2.22 1.66 -10.30
N SER A 72 -2.52 2.89 -9.92
CA SER A 72 -2.31 3.39 -8.56
C SER A 72 -3.61 4.02 -8.04
N GLY A 73 -3.92 3.76 -6.77
CA GLY A 73 -5.12 4.31 -6.12
C GLY A 73 -6.40 3.49 -6.33
N ASN A 74 -6.35 2.41 -7.10
CA ASN A 74 -7.48 1.50 -7.28
C ASN A 74 -7.63 0.58 -6.05
N LYS A 75 -8.72 0.72 -5.31
CA LYS A 75 -9.08 -0.09 -4.13
C LYS A 75 -10.29 -0.97 -4.39
N ILE A 76 -11.25 -0.47 -5.17
CA ILE A 76 -12.54 -1.10 -5.46
C ILE A 76 -12.40 -2.11 -6.58
N LEU A 77 -11.93 -1.70 -7.76
CA LEU A 77 -11.62 -2.63 -8.83
C LEU A 77 -10.20 -3.17 -8.69
N LYS A 78 -10.08 -4.49 -8.79
CA LYS A 78 -8.77 -5.16 -8.72
C LYS A 78 -7.94 -4.82 -9.96
N THR A 79 -6.62 -4.76 -9.79
CA THR A 79 -5.69 -4.52 -10.90
C THR A 79 -5.92 -5.48 -12.09
N ALA A 80 -6.24 -6.75 -11.84
CA ALA A 80 -6.54 -7.72 -12.89
C ALA A 80 -7.75 -7.32 -13.75
N GLN A 81 -8.80 -6.75 -13.15
CA GLN A 81 -9.98 -6.27 -13.88
C GLN A 81 -9.63 -5.05 -14.75
N LEU A 82 -8.86 -4.10 -14.20
CA LEU A 82 -8.38 -2.94 -14.93
C LEU A 82 -7.46 -3.33 -16.10
N THR A 83 -6.58 -4.30 -15.89
CA THR A 83 -5.72 -4.84 -16.96
C THR A 83 -6.55 -5.46 -18.08
N GLN A 84 -7.60 -6.20 -17.75
CA GLN A 84 -8.51 -6.77 -18.75
C GLN A 84 -9.23 -5.68 -19.55
N ILE A 85 -9.74 -4.65 -18.88
CA ILE A 85 -10.43 -3.51 -19.50
C ILE A 85 -9.50 -2.75 -20.44
N THR A 86 -8.23 -2.59 -20.07
CA THR A 86 -7.24 -1.83 -20.85
C THR A 86 -6.50 -2.68 -21.88
N SER A 87 -6.72 -4.00 -21.92
CA SER A 87 -6.04 -4.90 -22.86
C SER A 87 -6.15 -4.48 -24.34
N PRO A 88 -7.25 -3.90 -24.86
CA PRO A 88 -7.34 -3.46 -26.25
C PRO A 88 -6.40 -2.30 -26.61
N PHE A 89 -5.84 -1.65 -25.60
CA PHE A 89 -4.91 -0.53 -25.75
C PHE A 89 -3.44 -0.96 -25.69
N LEU A 90 -3.13 -2.24 -25.48
CA LEU A 90 -1.77 -2.76 -25.42
C LEU A 90 -1.21 -3.07 -26.81
N HIS A 91 0.13 -3.06 -26.91
CA HIS A 91 0.91 -3.49 -28.09
C HIS A 91 0.62 -2.70 -29.37
N ARG A 92 0.13 -1.48 -29.25
CA ARG A 92 -0.09 -0.57 -30.38
C ARG A 92 0.31 0.87 -30.00
N PRO A 93 0.62 1.71 -31.01
CA PRO A 93 0.85 3.12 -30.74
C PRO A 93 -0.46 3.77 -30.28
N LEU A 94 -0.40 4.45 -29.14
CA LEU A 94 -1.52 5.19 -28.56
C LEU A 94 -1.29 6.68 -28.73
N THR A 95 -2.30 7.36 -29.24
CA THR A 95 -2.37 8.82 -29.29
C THR A 95 -2.96 9.38 -28.00
N GLN A 96 -2.91 10.70 -27.81
CA GLN A 96 -3.62 11.37 -26.70
C GLN A 96 -5.09 10.96 -26.62
N GLN A 97 -5.79 10.87 -27.73
CA GLN A 97 -7.19 10.46 -27.77
C GLN A 97 -7.39 9.01 -27.30
N ASP A 98 -6.45 8.12 -27.61
CA ASP A 98 -6.52 6.74 -27.14
C ASP A 98 -6.36 6.66 -25.63
N PHE A 99 -5.45 7.45 -25.04
CA PHE A 99 -5.32 7.55 -23.59
C PHE A 99 -6.59 8.11 -22.94
N GLN A 100 -7.23 9.11 -23.55
CA GLN A 100 -8.51 9.63 -23.06
C GLN A 100 -9.63 8.58 -23.13
N ARG A 101 -9.73 7.83 -24.24
CA ARG A 101 -10.69 6.72 -24.35
C ARG A 101 -10.44 5.66 -23.29
N MET A 102 -9.19 5.26 -23.09
CA MET A 102 -8.80 4.29 -22.06
C MET A 102 -9.23 4.76 -20.67
N THR A 103 -8.92 5.99 -20.27
CA THR A 103 -9.31 6.52 -18.94
C THR A 103 -10.83 6.64 -18.80
N ASN A 104 -11.56 6.97 -19.87
CA ASN A 104 -13.01 6.97 -19.89
C ASN A 104 -13.59 5.55 -19.71
N THR A 105 -13.02 4.55 -20.40
CA THR A 105 -13.45 3.15 -20.24
C THR A 105 -13.26 2.66 -18.81
N ILE A 106 -12.15 3.04 -18.16
CA ILE A 106 -11.93 2.77 -16.73
C ILE A 106 -13.03 3.43 -15.89
N SER A 107 -13.32 4.71 -16.13
CA SER A 107 -14.33 5.45 -15.38
C SER A 107 -15.75 4.87 -15.56
N GLU A 108 -16.07 4.37 -16.75
CA GLU A 108 -17.32 3.68 -17.04
C GLU A 108 -17.45 2.35 -16.29
N ALA A 109 -16.37 1.57 -16.22
CA ALA A 109 -16.34 0.31 -15.45
C ALA A 109 -16.59 0.55 -13.96
N TYR A 110 -16.03 1.61 -13.40
CA TYR A 110 -16.30 2.02 -12.02
C TYR A 110 -17.75 2.49 -11.84
N ARG A 111 -18.26 3.27 -12.79
CA ARG A 111 -19.67 3.73 -12.76
C ARG A 111 -20.64 2.56 -12.81
N ALA A 112 -20.35 1.53 -13.62
CA ALA A 112 -21.14 0.31 -13.66
C ALA A 112 -21.14 -0.43 -12.30
N SER A 113 -20.12 -0.23 -11.48
CA SER A 113 -20.01 -0.76 -10.11
C SER A 113 -20.60 0.19 -9.05
N GLY A 114 -21.24 1.30 -9.46
CA GLY A 114 -21.85 2.29 -8.57
C GLY A 114 -20.87 3.33 -8.00
N TRP A 115 -19.67 3.45 -8.54
CA TRP A 115 -18.64 4.36 -8.04
C TRP A 115 -18.30 5.45 -9.05
N LEU A 116 -18.01 6.63 -8.54
CA LEU A 116 -17.44 7.71 -9.34
C LEU A 116 -15.92 7.73 -9.15
N VAL A 117 -15.20 7.80 -10.27
CA VAL A 117 -13.76 7.91 -10.24
C VAL A 117 -13.27 8.93 -11.25
N GLN A 118 -12.09 9.47 -10.99
CA GLN A 118 -11.29 10.19 -11.95
C GLN A 118 -10.04 9.36 -12.25
N ALA A 119 -9.91 8.90 -13.50
CA ALA A 119 -8.72 8.22 -13.98
C ALA A 119 -7.94 9.16 -14.91
N TYR A 120 -6.62 9.24 -14.74
CA TYR A 120 -5.76 10.04 -15.61
C TYR A 120 -4.35 9.45 -15.68
N VAL A 121 -3.61 9.86 -16.70
CA VAL A 121 -2.20 9.52 -16.86
C VAL A 121 -1.38 10.64 -16.23
N PRO A 122 -0.59 10.39 -15.19
CA PRO A 122 0.29 11.40 -14.60
C PRO A 122 1.47 11.69 -15.53
N ARG A 123 2.13 12.83 -15.33
CA ARG A 123 3.33 13.20 -16.06
C ARG A 123 4.44 12.17 -15.84
N GLN A 124 4.84 11.50 -16.90
CA GLN A 124 5.83 10.43 -16.90
C GLN A 124 6.49 10.28 -18.28
N ASN A 125 7.59 9.53 -18.34
CA ASN A 125 8.21 9.15 -19.59
C ASN A 125 7.53 7.89 -20.14
N LEU A 126 6.98 7.97 -21.34
CA LEU A 126 6.26 6.89 -22.01
C LEU A 126 7.16 6.00 -22.90
N SER A 127 8.44 6.32 -23.03
CA SER A 127 9.38 5.60 -23.91
C SER A 127 9.65 4.16 -23.47
N GLY A 128 9.44 3.84 -22.19
CA GLY A 128 9.67 2.51 -21.64
C GLY A 128 8.55 1.49 -21.93
N GLY A 129 7.46 1.92 -22.57
CA GLY A 129 6.31 1.05 -22.85
C GLY A 129 5.47 0.67 -21.61
N GLU A 130 5.85 1.08 -20.42
CA GLU A 130 5.06 0.95 -19.20
C GLU A 130 4.41 2.29 -18.85
N VAL A 131 3.10 2.28 -18.62
CA VAL A 131 2.34 3.51 -18.35
C VAL A 131 1.62 3.38 -17.01
N LEU A 132 1.91 4.31 -16.10
CA LEU A 132 1.17 4.45 -14.85
C LEU A 132 -0.14 5.21 -15.11
N VAL A 133 -1.22 4.67 -14.60
CA VAL A 133 -2.55 5.30 -14.58
C VAL A 133 -2.94 5.56 -13.14
N GLN A 134 -3.21 6.82 -12.82
CA GLN A 134 -3.68 7.22 -11.50
C GLN A 134 -5.20 7.15 -11.46
N VAL A 135 -5.74 6.48 -10.44
CA VAL A 135 -7.16 6.35 -10.19
C VAL A 135 -7.48 7.04 -8.87
N ILE A 136 -8.43 7.96 -8.87
CA ILE A 136 -8.94 8.64 -7.69
C ILE A 136 -10.37 8.19 -7.49
N GLU A 137 -10.58 7.34 -6.51
CA GLU A 137 -11.89 6.81 -6.15
C GLU A 137 -12.60 7.80 -5.22
N SER A 138 -13.75 8.28 -5.64
CA SER A 138 -14.62 9.15 -4.83
C SER A 138 -15.68 8.31 -4.13
N ILE A 139 -16.09 8.74 -2.93
CA ILE A 139 -17.19 8.08 -2.20
C ILE A 139 -18.49 8.20 -3.05
N PRO A 140 -19.27 7.12 -3.22
CA PRO A 140 -20.51 7.20 -3.97
C PRO A 140 -21.49 8.17 -3.30
N PRO A 141 -22.25 8.94 -4.08
CA PRO A 141 -23.19 9.93 -3.55
C PRO A 141 -24.31 9.32 -2.70
N SER A 142 -24.52 8.01 -2.76
CA SER A 142 -25.53 7.28 -1.97
C SER A 142 -25.09 6.95 -0.54
N SER A 143 -23.85 7.24 -0.14
CA SER A 143 -23.32 6.99 1.21
C SER A 143 -23.20 8.25 2.06
N ALA A 144 -23.75 9.36 1.64
CA ALA A 144 -23.93 10.53 2.50
C ALA A 144 -25.12 10.26 3.44
N PRO A 145 -24.95 10.43 4.77
CA PRO A 145 -26.01 10.26 5.75
C PRO A 145 -27.15 11.25 5.57
#